data_eb45a109daf0d310f60ba349e14e8a59
#
_entry.id   eb45a109daf0d310f60ba349e14e8a59
#
_cell.length_a   1.000
_cell.length_b   1.000
_cell.length_c   1.000
_cell.angle_alpha   90.00
_cell.angle_beta   90.00
_cell.angle_gamma   90.00
#
_symmetry.space_group_name_H-M   'P 1'
#
loop_
_entity.id
_entity.type
_entity.pdbx_description
1 polymer ?
#
loop_
_entity_poly.entity_id
_entity_poly.type
_entity_poly.pdbx_seq_one_letter_code
_entity_poly.pdbx_strand_id
1 'polypeptide(L)'
;MSYEFLQHYWCFIVSLLGAILVFLLFVQGANSVARSLGYTDEGQRLVYNSTGRKWEFTFTTLVTFGGAFFASFPLFYSTSFGGAYWLWMIILFTFVLQAISYEFQNKLGNFLGPKAFQFFLTLNGLLGPLLLGGAVATFFEGSNFIVEKSNLVDAGAITPVISHWANASHGLDALLNPWVLIFGLAVMFLARVLGILYIMNNVADEDIRSRGSVRLIGAAVPFLILFVAYLAHLLLKDGFAYDDAGVIFMEPYKYLHNFIDMWYLTIVLLVGVVLVLYGIGKTIVSKDYIGGIWPAGIGTILTVLPLLLMSAWNHTAYYPSTADLQSSLTLANSCSSEFTLRTMFYVSLLVPFVLAYIVYAWRAIDSKKLTKEEINDGHAY
;
A
#
# COMPACT_ATOMS: atom_id res chain seq x y z
N MET A 1 -5.16 30.57 -2.69
CA MET A 1 -4.40 29.35 -2.99
C MET A 1 -4.43 29.18 -4.51
N SER A 2 -3.28 28.97 -5.14
CA SER A 2 -3.21 28.67 -6.57
C SER A 2 -3.74 27.26 -6.86
N TYR A 3 -4.18 27.00 -8.08
CA TYR A 3 -4.62 25.68 -8.51
C TYR A 3 -3.47 24.65 -8.45
N GLU A 4 -2.29 25.05 -8.85
CA GLU A 4 -1.06 24.26 -8.77
C GLU A 4 -0.74 23.82 -7.32
N PHE A 5 -0.86 24.75 -6.34
CA PHE A 5 -0.72 24.39 -4.94
C PHE A 5 -1.71 23.31 -4.51
N LEU A 6 -2.97 23.40 -4.94
CA LEU A 6 -3.99 22.41 -4.61
C LEU A 6 -3.70 21.04 -5.24
N GLN A 7 -3.17 21.02 -6.47
CA GLN A 7 -2.75 19.78 -7.13
C GLN A 7 -1.62 19.07 -6.35
N HIS A 8 -0.58 19.81 -5.97
CA HIS A 8 0.52 19.29 -5.18
C HIS A 8 0.09 18.86 -3.76
N TYR A 9 -0.79 19.65 -3.13
CA TYR A 9 -1.35 19.33 -1.82
C TYR A 9 -2.11 18.00 -1.85
N TRP A 10 -2.98 17.79 -2.84
CA TRP A 10 -3.75 16.55 -2.94
C TRP A 10 -2.90 15.36 -3.36
N CYS A 11 -1.89 15.58 -4.19
CA CYS A 11 -0.87 14.56 -4.45
C CYS A 11 -0.17 14.13 -3.15
N PHE A 12 0.22 15.09 -2.29
CA PHE A 12 0.81 14.79 -0.98
C PHE A 12 -0.16 14.01 -0.08
N ILE A 13 -1.42 14.41 0.03
CA ILE A 13 -2.41 13.72 0.88
C ILE A 13 -2.65 12.28 0.41
N VAL A 14 -2.82 12.07 -0.89
CA VAL A 14 -3.01 10.73 -1.46
C VAL A 14 -1.77 9.86 -1.26
N SER A 15 -0.58 10.42 -1.48
CA SER A 15 0.70 9.73 -1.24
C SER A 15 0.89 9.35 0.22
N LEU A 16 0.48 10.23 1.15
CA LEU A 16 0.52 9.95 2.59
C LEU A 16 -0.44 8.81 2.97
N LEU A 17 -1.66 8.81 2.42
CA LEU A 17 -2.61 7.71 2.62
C LEU A 17 -2.06 6.38 2.08
N GLY A 18 -1.42 6.40 0.91
CA GLY A 18 -0.73 5.24 0.35
C GLY A 18 0.41 4.74 1.25
N ALA A 19 1.22 5.65 1.79
CA ALA A 19 2.30 5.30 2.71
C ALA A 19 1.79 4.70 4.03
N ILE A 20 0.71 5.26 4.59
CA ILE A 20 0.03 4.72 5.78
C ILE A 20 -0.56 3.34 5.46
N LEU A 21 -1.16 3.17 4.28
CA LEU A 21 -1.71 1.87 3.86
C LEU A 21 -0.61 0.80 3.82
N VAL A 22 0.57 1.10 3.27
CA VAL A 22 1.69 0.14 3.25
C VAL A 22 2.13 -0.25 4.66
N PHE A 23 2.17 0.69 5.61
CA PHE A 23 2.40 0.35 7.02
C PHE A 23 1.31 -0.60 7.55
N LEU A 24 0.03 -0.31 7.30
CA LEU A 24 -1.09 -1.09 7.80
C LEU A 24 -1.18 -2.50 7.19
N LEU A 25 -0.48 -2.78 6.09
CA LEU A 25 -0.35 -4.13 5.54
C LEU A 25 0.32 -5.14 6.50
N PHE A 26 0.76 -4.69 7.70
CA PHE A 26 1.19 -5.62 8.75
C PHE A 26 0.13 -6.67 9.09
N VAL A 27 -1.16 -6.35 8.94
CA VAL A 27 -2.27 -7.28 9.13
C VAL A 27 -2.16 -8.45 8.14
N GLN A 28 -2.02 -8.14 6.85
CA GLN A 28 -1.85 -9.12 5.78
C GLN A 28 -0.55 -9.91 5.99
N GLY A 29 0.53 -9.19 6.30
CA GLY A 29 1.83 -9.80 6.57
C GLY A 29 1.78 -10.84 7.70
N ALA A 30 1.15 -10.52 8.82
CA ALA A 30 0.97 -11.43 9.95
C ALA A 30 0.11 -12.64 9.57
N ASN A 31 -0.99 -12.45 8.82
CA ASN A 31 -1.83 -13.54 8.34
C ASN A 31 -1.06 -14.51 7.44
N SER A 32 -0.15 -14.00 6.59
CA SER A 32 0.68 -14.82 5.71
C SER A 32 1.63 -15.75 6.44
N VAL A 33 2.00 -15.44 7.68
CA VAL A 33 2.96 -16.19 8.50
C VAL A 33 2.33 -16.80 9.75
N ALA A 34 1.03 -16.69 9.96
CA ALA A 34 0.34 -17.09 11.18
C ALA A 34 0.61 -18.57 11.55
N ARG A 35 0.57 -19.47 10.56
CA ARG A 35 0.86 -20.89 10.77
C ARG A 35 2.31 -21.17 11.18
N SER A 36 3.24 -20.33 10.75
CA SER A 36 4.65 -20.49 11.06
C SER A 36 5.06 -19.81 12.37
N LEU A 37 4.27 -18.87 12.86
CA LEU A 37 4.42 -18.26 14.17
C LEU A 37 3.72 -19.09 15.26
N GLY A 38 2.46 -19.49 15.02
CA GLY A 38 1.68 -20.33 15.90
C GLY A 38 1.63 -21.77 15.39
N TYR A 39 2.46 -22.69 15.91
CA TYR A 39 2.40 -24.10 15.51
C TYR A 39 1.17 -24.83 16.05
N THR A 40 0.65 -24.40 17.19
CA THR A 40 -0.57 -24.95 17.78
C THR A 40 -1.80 -24.18 17.28
N ASP A 41 -2.95 -24.82 17.29
CA ASP A 41 -4.22 -24.15 16.95
C ASP A 41 -4.46 -22.94 17.85
N GLU A 42 -4.11 -23.02 19.14
CA GLU A 42 -4.19 -21.91 20.10
C GLU A 42 -3.24 -20.75 19.71
N GLY A 43 -1.98 -21.06 19.34
CA GLY A 43 -1.01 -20.06 18.89
C GLY A 43 -1.45 -19.38 17.61
N GLN A 44 -2.07 -20.10 16.65
CA GLN A 44 -2.63 -19.51 15.44
C GLN A 44 -3.82 -18.60 15.75
N ARG A 45 -4.71 -19.02 16.65
CA ARG A 45 -5.83 -18.20 17.11
C ARG A 45 -5.36 -16.89 17.77
N LEU A 46 -4.25 -16.92 18.55
CA LEU A 46 -3.64 -15.70 19.08
C LEU A 46 -3.25 -14.71 17.97
N VAL A 47 -2.57 -15.21 16.92
CA VAL A 47 -2.17 -14.37 15.78
C VAL A 47 -3.39 -13.81 15.07
N TYR A 48 -4.38 -14.65 14.73
CA TYR A 48 -5.59 -14.19 14.02
C TYR A 48 -6.45 -13.24 14.86
N ASN A 49 -6.55 -13.45 16.17
CA ASN A 49 -7.25 -12.51 17.05
C ASN A 49 -6.53 -11.15 17.14
N SER A 50 -5.20 -11.17 17.19
CA SER A 50 -4.41 -9.94 17.17
C SER A 50 -4.63 -9.12 15.90
N THR A 51 -4.59 -9.76 14.73
CA THR A 51 -4.82 -9.09 13.44
C THR A 51 -6.29 -8.77 13.20
N GLY A 52 -7.21 -9.59 13.69
CA GLY A 52 -8.66 -9.38 13.63
C GLY A 52 -9.12 -8.07 14.27
N ARG A 53 -8.42 -7.60 15.31
CA ARG A 53 -8.70 -6.31 15.94
C ARG A 53 -8.23 -5.10 15.11
N LYS A 54 -7.51 -5.30 14.02
CA LYS A 54 -6.86 -4.23 13.23
C LYS A 54 -7.20 -4.28 11.74
N TRP A 55 -7.82 -5.32 11.23
CA TRP A 55 -8.03 -5.48 9.79
C TRP A 55 -8.86 -4.36 9.17
N GLU A 56 -9.82 -3.83 9.92
CA GLU A 56 -10.67 -2.73 9.47
C GLU A 56 -9.86 -1.45 9.17
N PHE A 57 -8.82 -1.16 9.96
CA PHE A 57 -7.95 0.00 9.70
C PHE A 57 -7.29 -0.10 8.32
N THR A 58 -6.81 -1.29 7.96
CA THR A 58 -6.19 -1.50 6.64
C THR A 58 -7.21 -1.37 5.53
N PHE A 59 -8.35 -2.06 5.66
CA PHE A 59 -9.39 -2.04 4.63
C PHE A 59 -9.99 -0.64 4.45
N THR A 60 -10.31 0.04 5.54
CA THR A 60 -10.83 1.42 5.48
C THR A 60 -9.83 2.38 4.87
N THR A 61 -8.53 2.24 5.18
CA THR A 61 -7.48 3.07 4.57
C THR A 61 -7.35 2.80 3.08
N LEU A 62 -7.45 1.54 2.63
CA LEU A 62 -7.48 1.19 1.19
C LEU A 62 -8.64 1.86 0.47
N VAL A 63 -9.85 1.80 1.05
CA VAL A 63 -11.05 2.43 0.47
C VAL A 63 -10.90 3.96 0.47
N THR A 64 -10.35 4.54 1.54
CA THR A 64 -10.09 5.99 1.65
C THR A 64 -9.06 6.44 0.61
N PHE A 65 -8.01 5.66 0.39
CA PHE A 65 -7.01 5.92 -0.65
C PHE A 65 -7.64 5.94 -2.04
N GLY A 66 -8.46 4.94 -2.39
CA GLY A 66 -9.21 4.93 -3.65
C GLY A 66 -10.19 6.09 -3.77
N GLY A 67 -10.91 6.42 -2.71
CA GLY A 67 -11.84 7.56 -2.65
C GLY A 67 -11.14 8.92 -2.80
N ALA A 68 -9.95 9.08 -2.20
CA ALA A 68 -9.13 10.27 -2.36
C ALA A 68 -8.64 10.44 -3.81
N PHE A 69 -8.23 9.36 -4.48
CA PHE A 69 -7.93 9.38 -5.91
C PHE A 69 -9.16 9.73 -6.75
N PHE A 70 -10.31 9.12 -6.46
CA PHE A 70 -11.55 9.44 -7.17
C PHE A 70 -11.89 10.92 -7.13
N ALA A 71 -11.77 11.54 -5.97
CA ALA A 71 -12.12 12.93 -5.76
C ALA A 71 -11.07 13.90 -6.31
N SER A 72 -9.77 13.60 -6.13
CA SER A 72 -8.67 14.51 -6.50
C SER A 72 -8.17 14.31 -7.93
N PHE A 73 -8.13 13.07 -8.41
CA PHE A 73 -7.59 12.66 -9.71
C PHE A 73 -8.56 11.74 -10.45
N PRO A 74 -9.75 12.24 -10.84
CA PRO A 74 -10.81 11.38 -11.40
C PRO A 74 -10.40 10.66 -12.68
N LEU A 75 -9.54 11.26 -13.52
CA LEU A 75 -9.05 10.61 -14.73
C LEU A 75 -8.15 9.42 -14.40
N PHE A 76 -7.29 9.52 -13.38
CA PHE A 76 -6.54 8.37 -12.89
C PHE A 76 -7.46 7.28 -12.34
N TYR A 77 -8.46 7.66 -11.54
CA TYR A 77 -9.39 6.70 -10.99
C TYR A 77 -10.12 5.92 -12.08
N SER A 78 -10.65 6.60 -13.09
CA SER A 78 -11.32 5.94 -14.21
C SER A 78 -10.38 5.07 -15.03
N THR A 79 -9.14 5.51 -15.24
CA THR A 79 -8.15 4.79 -16.05
C THR A 79 -7.56 3.60 -15.30
N SER A 80 -7.18 3.74 -14.04
CA SER A 80 -6.57 2.67 -13.26
C SER A 80 -7.62 1.74 -12.65
N PHE A 81 -8.53 2.26 -11.80
CA PHE A 81 -9.53 1.40 -11.14
C PHE A 81 -10.60 0.89 -12.12
N GLY A 82 -11.02 1.74 -13.06
CA GLY A 82 -11.98 1.35 -14.10
C GLY A 82 -11.36 0.56 -15.25
N GLY A 83 -10.16 0.95 -15.72
CA GLY A 83 -9.47 0.32 -16.85
C GLY A 83 -8.76 -0.97 -16.48
N ALA A 84 -7.97 -0.98 -15.40
CA ALA A 84 -7.30 -2.18 -14.87
C ALA A 84 -8.21 -2.99 -13.93
N TYR A 85 -9.48 -3.12 -14.24
CA TYR A 85 -10.50 -3.64 -13.34
C TYR A 85 -10.26 -5.09 -12.87
N TRP A 86 -9.64 -5.96 -13.68
CA TRP A 86 -9.34 -7.33 -13.24
C TRP A 86 -8.33 -7.35 -12.10
N LEU A 87 -7.28 -6.54 -12.19
CA LEU A 87 -6.31 -6.44 -11.12
C LEU A 87 -6.96 -5.94 -9.82
N TRP A 88 -7.74 -4.85 -9.92
CA TRP A 88 -8.42 -4.27 -8.76
C TRP A 88 -9.53 -5.17 -8.19
N MET A 89 -10.26 -5.90 -9.05
CA MET A 89 -11.27 -6.87 -8.61
C MET A 89 -10.64 -8.03 -7.82
N ILE A 90 -9.47 -8.53 -8.26
CA ILE A 90 -8.76 -9.60 -7.52
C ILE A 90 -8.27 -9.06 -6.18
N ILE A 91 -7.71 -7.84 -6.14
CA ILE A 91 -7.33 -7.19 -4.88
C ILE A 91 -8.54 -7.12 -3.94
N LEU A 92 -9.64 -6.51 -4.39
CA LEU A 92 -10.86 -6.37 -3.61
C LEU A 92 -11.38 -7.72 -3.12
N PHE A 93 -11.40 -8.73 -3.99
CA PHE A 93 -11.87 -10.07 -3.64
C PHE A 93 -11.03 -10.69 -2.52
N THR A 94 -9.71 -10.51 -2.53
CA THR A 94 -8.86 -11.01 -1.43
C THR A 94 -9.19 -10.35 -0.09
N PHE A 95 -9.52 -9.04 -0.08
CA PHE A 95 -9.94 -8.33 1.13
C PHE A 95 -11.35 -8.72 1.59
N VAL A 96 -12.27 -9.03 0.67
CA VAL A 96 -13.58 -9.58 1.01
C VAL A 96 -13.42 -10.94 1.67
N LEU A 97 -12.56 -11.82 1.13
CA LEU A 97 -12.25 -13.11 1.75
C LEU A 97 -11.68 -12.94 3.16
N GLN A 98 -10.83 -11.92 3.37
CA GLN A 98 -10.31 -11.60 4.71
C GLN A 98 -11.43 -11.21 5.67
N ALA A 99 -12.31 -10.30 5.27
CA ALA A 99 -13.42 -9.84 6.11
C ALA A 99 -14.33 -11.00 6.54
N ILE A 100 -14.77 -11.81 5.57
CA ILE A 100 -15.58 -13.00 5.83
C ILE A 100 -14.85 -13.97 6.77
N SER A 101 -13.55 -14.11 6.61
CA SER A 101 -12.77 -15.06 7.40
C SER A 101 -12.68 -14.65 8.87
N TYR A 102 -12.49 -13.39 9.18
CA TYR A 102 -12.50 -12.92 10.56
C TYR A 102 -13.89 -13.09 11.21
N GLU A 103 -14.95 -12.76 10.48
CA GLU A 103 -16.31 -12.79 11.03
C GLU A 103 -16.85 -14.21 11.23
N PHE A 104 -16.54 -15.16 10.33
CA PHE A 104 -17.22 -16.44 10.28
C PHE A 104 -16.39 -17.65 10.69
N GLN A 105 -15.06 -17.55 10.85
CA GLN A 105 -14.23 -18.72 11.14
C GLN A 105 -14.63 -19.47 12.42
N ASN A 106 -15.09 -18.75 13.45
CA ASN A 106 -15.46 -19.32 14.76
C ASN A 106 -16.97 -19.34 15.02
N LYS A 107 -17.83 -18.98 14.04
CA LYS A 107 -19.28 -18.97 14.24
C LYS A 107 -19.85 -20.40 14.25
N LEU A 108 -20.88 -20.59 15.10
CA LEU A 108 -21.66 -21.82 15.14
C LEU A 108 -22.33 -22.07 13.78
N GLY A 109 -22.28 -23.31 13.29
CA GLY A 109 -22.82 -23.65 11.97
C GLY A 109 -21.87 -23.43 10.79
N ASN A 110 -20.63 -23.06 11.04
CA ASN A 110 -19.61 -22.95 10.00
C ASN A 110 -19.34 -24.32 9.35
N PHE A 111 -19.86 -24.52 8.13
CA PHE A 111 -19.72 -25.82 7.43
C PHE A 111 -18.37 -25.98 6.71
N LEU A 112 -17.66 -24.87 6.39
CA LEU A 112 -16.33 -24.90 5.77
C LEU A 112 -15.23 -25.24 6.76
N GLY A 113 -15.48 -25.01 8.04
CA GLY A 113 -14.53 -25.19 9.12
C GLY A 113 -13.46 -24.08 9.22
N PRO A 114 -12.83 -23.89 10.39
CA PRO A 114 -11.87 -22.80 10.62
C PRO A 114 -10.67 -22.81 9.67
N LYS A 115 -10.20 -24.00 9.27
CA LYS A 115 -9.01 -24.15 8.41
C LYS A 115 -9.19 -23.55 7.02
N ALA A 116 -10.42 -23.57 6.45
CA ALA A 116 -10.70 -22.94 5.19
C ALA A 116 -10.57 -21.40 5.27
N PHE A 117 -11.11 -20.79 6.33
CA PHE A 117 -11.01 -19.37 6.56
C PHE A 117 -9.56 -18.92 6.86
N GLN A 118 -8.80 -19.73 7.60
CA GLN A 118 -7.37 -19.48 7.81
C GLN A 118 -6.57 -19.56 6.51
N PHE A 119 -6.96 -20.43 5.57
CA PHE A 119 -6.40 -20.44 4.22
C PHE A 119 -6.72 -19.13 3.46
N PHE A 120 -7.95 -18.64 3.54
CA PHE A 120 -8.33 -17.36 2.93
C PHE A 120 -7.57 -16.18 3.53
N LEU A 121 -7.35 -16.16 4.85
CA LEU A 121 -6.50 -15.15 5.50
C LEU A 121 -5.05 -15.23 5.00
N THR A 122 -4.52 -16.43 4.82
CA THR A 122 -3.17 -16.63 4.26
C THR A 122 -3.11 -16.16 2.80
N LEU A 123 -4.13 -16.48 2.00
CA LEU A 123 -4.24 -16.06 0.60
C LEU A 123 -4.27 -14.53 0.48
N ASN A 124 -5.11 -13.84 1.27
CA ASN A 124 -5.13 -12.38 1.33
C ASN A 124 -3.77 -11.84 1.80
N GLY A 125 -3.16 -12.49 2.80
CA GLY A 125 -1.87 -12.10 3.35
C GLY A 125 -0.70 -12.15 2.33
N LEU A 126 -0.83 -12.96 1.29
CA LEU A 126 0.13 -13.08 0.20
C LEU A 126 -0.26 -12.18 -0.99
N LEU A 127 -1.46 -12.39 -1.54
CA LEU A 127 -1.89 -11.73 -2.76
C LEU A 127 -2.23 -10.26 -2.55
N GLY A 128 -2.81 -9.88 -1.41
CA GLY A 128 -3.16 -8.49 -1.13
C GLY A 128 -1.95 -7.55 -1.27
N PRO A 129 -0.89 -7.71 -0.48
CA PRO A 129 0.31 -6.88 -0.59
C PRO A 129 1.06 -7.02 -1.92
N LEU A 130 1.12 -8.23 -2.50
CA LEU A 130 1.76 -8.48 -3.79
C LEU A 130 1.08 -7.67 -4.91
N LEU A 131 -0.23 -7.77 -5.01
CA LEU A 131 -1.00 -7.12 -6.09
C LEU A 131 -1.11 -5.61 -5.87
N LEU A 132 -1.25 -5.14 -4.62
CA LEU A 132 -1.20 -3.70 -4.31
C LEU A 132 0.18 -3.12 -4.64
N GLY A 133 1.26 -3.80 -4.28
CA GLY A 133 2.61 -3.42 -4.67
C GLY A 133 2.78 -3.40 -6.19
N GLY A 134 2.27 -4.41 -6.90
CA GLY A 134 2.25 -4.46 -8.36
C GLY A 134 1.49 -3.29 -8.98
N ALA A 135 0.31 -2.96 -8.45
CA ALA A 135 -0.46 -1.79 -8.90
C ALA A 135 0.31 -0.47 -8.70
N VAL A 136 1.01 -0.30 -7.57
CA VAL A 136 1.84 0.89 -7.33
C VAL A 136 3.10 0.89 -8.21
N ALA A 137 3.68 -0.26 -8.51
CA ALA A 137 4.83 -0.34 -9.42
C ALA A 137 4.53 0.22 -10.81
N THR A 138 3.28 0.15 -11.27
CA THR A 138 2.87 0.73 -12.56
C THR A 138 2.98 2.25 -12.61
N PHE A 139 3.11 2.94 -11.47
CA PHE A 139 3.40 4.39 -11.43
C PHE A 139 4.81 4.70 -11.97
N PHE A 140 5.70 3.72 -11.95
CA PHE A 140 7.06 3.84 -12.47
C PHE A 140 7.28 3.07 -13.77
N GLU A 141 6.65 1.90 -13.91
CA GLU A 141 6.85 1.01 -15.05
C GLU A 141 5.88 1.28 -16.21
N GLY A 142 4.76 1.95 -15.91
CA GLY A 142 3.71 2.23 -16.88
C GLY A 142 2.63 1.16 -16.95
N SER A 143 1.55 1.50 -17.64
CA SER A 143 0.35 0.68 -17.83
C SER A 143 -0.15 0.79 -19.27
N ASN A 144 -0.83 -0.24 -19.73
CA ASN A 144 -1.21 -0.37 -21.15
C ASN A 144 -2.60 0.22 -21.42
N PHE A 145 -2.71 1.56 -21.41
CA PHE A 145 -3.97 2.28 -21.63
C PHE A 145 -3.82 3.41 -22.63
N ILE A 146 -4.94 3.89 -23.16
CA ILE A 146 -5.05 5.03 -24.08
C ILE A 146 -6.10 6.00 -23.54
N VAL A 147 -5.82 7.31 -23.62
CA VAL A 147 -6.74 8.39 -23.27
C VAL A 147 -7.15 9.13 -24.53
N GLU A 148 -8.44 9.10 -24.85
CA GLU A 148 -9.04 9.83 -25.96
C GLU A 148 -9.28 11.28 -25.56
N LYS A 149 -8.26 12.12 -25.74
CA LYS A 149 -8.30 13.53 -25.31
C LYS A 149 -9.40 14.36 -25.98
N SER A 150 -9.77 14.01 -27.23
CA SER A 150 -10.89 14.64 -27.95
C SER A 150 -12.20 14.49 -27.18
N ASN A 151 -12.43 13.36 -26.56
CA ASN A 151 -13.64 13.08 -25.79
C ASN A 151 -13.72 13.85 -24.45
N LEU A 152 -12.60 14.37 -23.95
CA LEU A 152 -12.59 15.26 -22.77
C LEU A 152 -13.20 16.62 -23.06
N VAL A 153 -13.16 17.06 -24.32
CA VAL A 153 -13.60 18.40 -24.76
C VAL A 153 -14.97 18.37 -25.43
N ASP A 154 -15.36 17.24 -26.01
CA ASP A 154 -16.62 17.06 -26.73
C ASP A 154 -17.77 16.67 -25.78
N ALA A 155 -18.43 17.69 -25.22
CA ALA A 155 -19.62 17.51 -24.39
C ALA A 155 -20.84 16.96 -25.15
N GLY A 156 -20.79 16.84 -26.47
CA GLY A 156 -21.87 16.34 -27.33
C GLY A 156 -21.77 14.83 -27.62
N ALA A 157 -20.72 14.16 -27.25
CA ALA A 157 -20.58 12.72 -27.47
C ALA A 157 -21.60 11.93 -26.62
N ILE A 158 -22.39 11.08 -27.26
CA ILE A 158 -23.48 10.32 -26.62
C ILE A 158 -22.95 9.31 -25.59
N THR A 159 -21.73 8.78 -25.80
CA THR A 159 -21.02 7.90 -24.89
C THR A 159 -19.52 8.18 -24.94
N PRO A 160 -19.03 9.21 -24.25
CA PRO A 160 -17.61 9.52 -24.28
C PRO A 160 -16.81 8.46 -23.53
N VAL A 161 -16.13 7.58 -24.25
CA VAL A 161 -15.08 6.75 -23.69
C VAL A 161 -13.83 7.61 -23.59
N ILE A 162 -13.48 8.01 -22.37
CA ILE A 162 -12.33 8.91 -22.11
C ILE A 162 -11.04 8.12 -22.04
N SER A 163 -11.05 6.95 -21.40
CA SER A 163 -9.89 6.07 -21.30
C SER A 163 -10.28 4.63 -21.48
N HIS A 164 -9.43 3.84 -22.14
CA HIS A 164 -9.63 2.41 -22.29
C HIS A 164 -8.30 1.66 -22.19
N TRP A 165 -8.38 0.41 -21.79
CA TRP A 165 -7.23 -0.48 -21.75
C TRP A 165 -6.94 -0.98 -23.15
N ALA A 166 -5.66 -0.96 -23.60
CA ALA A 166 -5.29 -1.29 -24.97
C ALA A 166 -5.36 -2.79 -25.29
N ASN A 167 -5.48 -3.64 -24.26
CA ASN A 167 -5.63 -5.09 -24.44
C ASN A 167 -6.70 -5.67 -23.50
N ALA A 168 -7.09 -6.93 -23.76
CA ALA A 168 -8.15 -7.61 -22.99
C ALA A 168 -7.74 -8.06 -21.57
N SER A 169 -6.50 -7.82 -21.14
CA SER A 169 -6.00 -8.23 -19.82
C SER A 169 -6.51 -7.35 -18.68
N HIS A 170 -6.88 -6.09 -19.02
CA HIS A 170 -7.38 -5.10 -18.06
C HIS A 170 -6.57 -5.06 -16.74
N GLY A 171 -5.25 -4.87 -16.86
CA GLY A 171 -4.33 -4.70 -15.76
C GLY A 171 -3.54 -5.95 -15.34
N LEU A 172 -3.94 -7.15 -15.75
CA LEU A 172 -3.20 -8.37 -15.42
C LEU A 172 -1.87 -8.46 -16.19
N ASP A 173 -1.76 -7.81 -17.33
CA ASP A 173 -0.53 -7.70 -18.12
C ASP A 173 0.62 -7.02 -17.35
N ALA A 174 0.31 -6.12 -16.41
CA ALA A 174 1.31 -5.51 -15.56
C ALA A 174 2.12 -6.57 -14.77
N LEU A 175 1.49 -7.68 -14.38
CA LEU A 175 2.13 -8.77 -13.65
C LEU A 175 3.12 -9.58 -14.53
N LEU A 176 3.11 -9.40 -15.83
CA LEU A 176 4.10 -10.00 -16.73
C LEU A 176 5.43 -9.22 -16.75
N ASN A 177 5.44 -7.98 -16.27
CA ASN A 177 6.65 -7.20 -16.12
C ASN A 177 7.43 -7.68 -14.89
N PRO A 178 8.69 -8.15 -15.04
CA PRO A 178 9.48 -8.67 -13.92
C PRO A 178 9.70 -7.63 -12.81
N TRP A 179 9.84 -6.35 -13.16
CA TRP A 179 10.06 -5.28 -12.19
C TRP A 179 8.81 -4.96 -11.37
N VAL A 180 7.62 -5.08 -11.99
CA VAL A 180 6.34 -5.01 -11.27
C VAL A 180 6.22 -6.14 -10.25
N LEU A 181 6.62 -7.38 -10.62
CA LEU A 181 6.64 -8.51 -9.70
C LEU A 181 7.67 -8.34 -8.58
N ILE A 182 8.88 -7.85 -8.91
CA ILE A 182 9.93 -7.59 -7.90
C ILE A 182 9.44 -6.58 -6.87
N PHE A 183 8.81 -5.49 -7.31
CA PHE A 183 8.25 -4.50 -6.40
C PHE A 183 7.09 -5.05 -5.56
N GLY A 184 6.16 -5.77 -6.19
CA GLY A 184 5.05 -6.44 -5.50
C GLY A 184 5.53 -7.43 -4.45
N LEU A 185 6.56 -8.25 -4.76
CA LEU A 185 7.20 -9.14 -3.81
C LEU A 185 7.91 -8.39 -2.69
N ALA A 186 8.58 -7.27 -2.98
CA ALA A 186 9.19 -6.43 -1.95
C ALA A 186 8.15 -5.92 -0.95
N VAL A 187 7.01 -5.42 -1.44
CA VAL A 187 5.89 -4.98 -0.58
C VAL A 187 5.31 -6.15 0.22
N MET A 188 5.15 -7.33 -0.37
CA MET A 188 4.67 -8.53 0.34
C MET A 188 5.63 -8.94 1.46
N PHE A 189 6.94 -8.94 1.22
CA PHE A 189 7.93 -9.27 2.25
C PHE A 189 8.04 -8.17 3.32
N LEU A 190 7.92 -6.89 2.94
CA LEU A 190 7.82 -5.78 3.90
C LEU A 190 6.60 -5.95 4.81
N ALA A 191 5.44 -6.26 4.24
CA ALA A 191 4.22 -6.54 5.01
C ALA A 191 4.47 -7.68 6.03
N ARG A 192 5.17 -8.77 5.62
CA ARG A 192 5.56 -9.85 6.53
C ARG A 192 6.47 -9.38 7.65
N VAL A 193 7.48 -8.57 7.34
CA VAL A 193 8.38 -7.97 8.35
C VAL A 193 7.56 -7.20 9.37
N LEU A 194 6.71 -6.28 8.91
CA LEU A 194 5.86 -5.47 9.76
C LEU A 194 4.87 -6.34 10.56
N GLY A 195 4.28 -7.36 9.93
CA GLY A 195 3.36 -8.29 10.58
C GLY A 195 4.01 -9.08 11.70
N ILE A 196 5.23 -9.61 11.49
CA ILE A 196 5.99 -10.32 12.52
C ILE A 196 6.32 -9.39 13.69
N LEU A 197 6.83 -8.18 13.40
CA LEU A 197 7.15 -7.18 14.42
C LEU A 197 5.89 -6.79 15.23
N TYR A 198 4.73 -6.65 14.56
CA TYR A 198 3.47 -6.34 15.22
C TYR A 198 3.03 -7.47 16.15
N ILE A 199 3.07 -8.72 15.71
CA ILE A 199 2.68 -9.88 16.55
C ILE A 199 3.62 -10.01 17.74
N MET A 200 4.93 -9.86 17.56
CA MET A 200 5.89 -9.89 18.69
C MET A 200 5.62 -8.77 19.72
N ASN A 201 5.11 -7.62 19.27
CA ASN A 201 4.74 -6.52 20.15
C ASN A 201 3.40 -6.76 20.88
N ASN A 202 2.40 -7.28 20.18
CA ASN A 202 1.00 -7.32 20.65
C ASN A 202 0.68 -8.58 21.46
N VAL A 203 1.34 -9.72 21.15
CA VAL A 203 1.07 -11.03 21.78
C VAL A 203 2.08 -11.33 22.89
N ALA A 204 1.57 -11.71 24.09
CA ALA A 204 2.37 -12.08 25.24
C ALA A 204 2.59 -13.61 25.29
N ASP A 205 3.28 -14.16 24.29
CA ASP A 205 3.64 -15.57 24.20
C ASP A 205 5.13 -15.71 23.80
N GLU A 206 5.93 -16.37 24.66
CA GLU A 206 7.39 -16.50 24.47
C GLU A 206 7.74 -17.38 23.26
N ASP A 207 6.96 -18.41 23.01
CA ASP A 207 7.17 -19.30 21.86
C ASP A 207 6.96 -18.57 20.54
N ILE A 208 5.90 -17.76 20.46
CA ILE A 208 5.62 -16.91 19.28
C ILE A 208 6.73 -15.88 19.10
N ARG A 209 7.22 -15.26 20.17
CA ARG A 209 8.31 -14.28 20.11
C ARG A 209 9.63 -14.91 19.66
N SER A 210 9.98 -16.07 20.22
CA SER A 210 11.20 -16.78 19.83
C SER A 210 11.19 -17.18 18.36
N ARG A 211 10.09 -17.75 17.87
CA ARG A 211 9.90 -18.07 16.45
C ARG A 211 9.87 -16.82 15.58
N GLY A 212 9.28 -15.74 16.09
CA GLY A 212 9.21 -14.44 15.44
C GLY A 212 10.57 -13.91 15.03
N SER A 213 11.57 -13.97 15.91
CA SER A 213 12.94 -13.51 15.60
C SER A 213 13.57 -14.25 14.43
N VAL A 214 13.38 -15.58 14.34
CA VAL A 214 13.87 -16.39 13.21
C VAL A 214 13.12 -16.10 11.91
N ARG A 215 11.79 -15.99 11.99
CA ARG A 215 10.94 -15.69 10.83
C ARG A 215 11.15 -14.28 10.32
N LEU A 216 11.51 -13.34 11.20
CA LEU A 216 11.84 -11.96 10.85
C LEU A 216 13.05 -11.91 9.91
N ILE A 217 14.11 -12.66 10.18
CA ILE A 217 15.28 -12.76 9.30
C ILE A 217 14.85 -13.30 7.92
N GLY A 218 14.05 -14.39 7.91
CA GLY A 218 13.56 -15.00 6.68
C GLY A 218 12.64 -14.11 5.84
N ALA A 219 12.03 -13.08 6.43
CA ALA A 219 11.25 -12.07 5.72
C ALA A 219 12.08 -10.83 5.34
N ALA A 220 12.97 -10.39 6.24
CA ALA A 220 13.76 -9.18 6.06
C ALA A 220 14.81 -9.32 4.94
N VAL A 221 15.48 -10.47 4.85
CA VAL A 221 16.51 -10.68 3.82
C VAL A 221 15.94 -10.60 2.40
N PRO A 222 14.87 -11.34 2.02
CA PRO A 222 14.26 -11.18 0.70
C PRO A 222 13.73 -9.75 0.47
N PHE A 223 13.10 -9.13 1.49
CA PHE A 223 12.65 -7.75 1.38
C PHE A 223 13.79 -6.81 0.98
N LEU A 224 14.90 -6.85 1.70
CA LEU A 224 16.03 -5.94 1.44
C LEU A 224 16.66 -6.16 0.07
N ILE A 225 16.82 -7.43 -0.34
CA ILE A 225 17.36 -7.77 -1.67
C ILE A 225 16.45 -7.20 -2.77
N LEU A 226 15.14 -7.45 -2.68
CA LEU A 226 14.18 -7.01 -3.67
C LEU A 226 14.03 -5.48 -3.69
N PHE A 227 14.02 -4.84 -2.51
CA PHE A 227 13.94 -3.39 -2.39
C PHE A 227 15.16 -2.70 -3.01
N VAL A 228 16.38 -3.16 -2.68
CA VAL A 228 17.61 -2.60 -3.25
C VAL A 228 17.69 -2.85 -4.75
N ALA A 229 17.31 -4.04 -5.23
CA ALA A 229 17.29 -4.35 -6.65
C ALA A 229 16.32 -3.44 -7.41
N TYR A 230 15.11 -3.23 -6.88
CA TYR A 230 14.15 -2.33 -7.51
C TYR A 230 14.59 -0.87 -7.46
N LEU A 231 15.14 -0.42 -6.33
CA LEU A 231 15.65 0.95 -6.20
C LEU A 231 16.79 1.21 -7.19
N ALA A 232 17.72 0.26 -7.35
CA ALA A 232 18.80 0.37 -8.33
C ALA A 232 18.24 0.43 -9.77
N HIS A 233 17.25 -0.41 -10.11
CA HIS A 233 16.56 -0.34 -11.39
C HIS A 233 15.91 1.03 -11.60
N LEU A 234 15.16 1.53 -10.59
CA LEU A 234 14.47 2.82 -10.66
C LEU A 234 15.43 3.99 -10.92
N LEU A 235 16.59 4.00 -10.28
CA LEU A 235 17.59 5.06 -10.46
C LEU A 235 18.31 5.01 -11.81
N LEU A 236 18.38 3.85 -12.45
CA LEU A 236 19.10 3.65 -13.71
C LEU A 236 18.20 3.67 -14.95
N LYS A 237 16.89 3.54 -14.77
CA LYS A 237 15.95 3.52 -15.90
C LYS A 237 15.62 4.92 -16.41
N ASP A 238 15.20 4.98 -17.67
CA ASP A 238 14.54 6.16 -18.23
C ASP A 238 13.15 6.33 -17.60
N GLY A 239 12.75 7.57 -17.40
CA GLY A 239 11.44 7.88 -16.80
C GLY A 239 10.60 8.79 -17.69
N PHE A 240 9.36 8.94 -17.31
CA PHE A 240 8.34 9.67 -18.08
C PHE A 240 8.29 11.12 -17.57
N ALA A 241 8.84 12.05 -18.35
CA ALA A 241 8.84 13.47 -18.07
C ALA A 241 7.83 14.20 -18.97
N TYR A 242 7.46 15.43 -18.60
CA TYR A 242 6.69 16.32 -19.45
C TYR A 242 7.26 17.74 -19.39
N ASP A 243 7.11 18.47 -20.51
CA ASP A 243 7.51 19.86 -20.62
C ASP A 243 6.40 20.83 -20.19
N ASP A 244 6.69 22.14 -20.23
CA ASP A 244 5.73 23.19 -19.88
C ASP A 244 4.52 23.25 -20.85
N ALA A 245 4.64 22.70 -22.04
CA ALA A 245 3.55 22.54 -23.00
C ALA A 245 2.69 21.28 -22.72
N GLY A 246 3.08 20.45 -21.75
CA GLY A 246 2.40 19.21 -21.40
C GLY A 246 2.72 18.03 -22.33
N VAL A 247 3.76 18.14 -23.16
CA VAL A 247 4.20 17.06 -24.04
C VAL A 247 5.04 16.06 -23.25
N ILE A 248 4.66 14.79 -23.32
CA ILE A 248 5.33 13.71 -22.59
C ILE A 248 6.51 13.19 -23.43
N PHE A 249 7.64 12.99 -22.77
CA PHE A 249 8.85 12.41 -23.37
C PHE A 249 9.60 11.51 -22.39
N MET A 250 10.49 10.67 -22.91
CA MET A 250 11.36 9.83 -22.10
C MET A 250 12.63 10.61 -21.75
N GLU A 251 12.92 10.73 -20.46
CA GLU A 251 14.12 11.38 -19.92
C GLU A 251 15.04 10.32 -19.32
N PRO A 252 16.32 10.23 -19.77
CA PRO A 252 17.28 9.32 -19.15
C PRO A 252 17.48 9.63 -17.68
N TYR A 253 17.52 8.58 -16.84
CA TYR A 253 17.74 8.68 -15.40
C TYR A 253 16.77 9.64 -14.67
N LYS A 254 15.54 9.81 -15.17
CA LYS A 254 14.57 10.78 -14.63
C LYS A 254 14.40 10.67 -13.12
N TYR A 255 14.26 9.45 -12.61
CA TYR A 255 14.04 9.26 -11.17
C TYR A 255 15.31 9.59 -10.36
N LEU A 256 16.51 9.33 -10.88
CA LEU A 256 17.77 9.78 -10.25
C LEU A 256 17.82 11.31 -10.17
N HIS A 257 17.45 12.01 -11.26
CA HIS A 257 17.36 13.47 -11.24
C HIS A 257 16.34 13.92 -10.18
N ASN A 258 15.17 13.30 -10.07
CA ASN A 258 14.19 13.61 -9.04
C ASN A 258 14.75 13.43 -7.62
N PHE A 259 15.58 12.40 -7.38
CA PHE A 259 16.25 12.19 -6.09
C PHE A 259 17.25 13.29 -5.77
N ILE A 260 17.95 13.81 -6.78
CA ILE A 260 18.94 14.88 -6.61
C ILE A 260 18.23 16.23 -6.44
N ASP A 261 17.30 16.57 -7.31
CA ASP A 261 16.61 17.87 -7.32
C ASP A 261 15.74 18.05 -6.06
N MET A 262 15.07 16.97 -5.65
CA MET A 262 14.26 16.93 -4.43
C MET A 262 15.04 16.29 -3.26
N TRP A 263 16.29 16.71 -3.06
CA TRP A 263 17.19 16.14 -2.04
C TRP A 263 16.60 16.06 -0.63
N TYR A 264 15.70 16.98 -0.28
CA TYR A 264 14.99 16.96 1.01
C TYR A 264 14.09 15.73 1.16
N LEU A 265 13.41 15.29 0.09
CA LEU A 265 12.63 14.03 0.08
C LEU A 265 13.56 12.82 0.15
N THR A 266 14.72 12.90 -0.49
CA THR A 266 15.75 11.86 -0.42
C THR A 266 16.27 11.67 1.00
N ILE A 267 16.51 12.75 1.75
CA ILE A 267 16.87 12.66 3.16
C ILE A 267 15.76 12.00 3.98
N VAL A 268 14.50 12.38 3.78
CA VAL A 268 13.36 11.76 4.47
C VAL A 268 13.30 10.26 4.19
N LEU A 269 13.48 9.85 2.94
CA LEU A 269 13.54 8.45 2.54
C LEU A 269 14.66 7.69 3.23
N LEU A 270 15.87 8.24 3.23
CA LEU A 270 17.04 7.61 3.89
C LEU A 270 16.82 7.46 5.40
N VAL A 271 16.27 8.47 6.06
CA VAL A 271 15.88 8.38 7.48
C VAL A 271 14.85 7.27 7.67
N GLY A 272 13.87 7.17 6.77
CA GLY A 272 12.86 6.10 6.78
C GLY A 272 13.50 4.71 6.69
N VAL A 273 14.41 4.51 5.72
CA VAL A 273 15.15 3.25 5.56
C VAL A 273 15.95 2.89 6.82
N VAL A 274 16.67 3.86 7.40
CA VAL A 274 17.43 3.65 8.64
C VAL A 274 16.52 3.21 9.79
N LEU A 275 15.34 3.83 9.92
CA LEU A 275 14.37 3.45 10.96
C LEU A 275 13.81 2.03 10.75
N VAL A 276 13.53 1.62 9.49
CA VAL A 276 13.12 0.24 9.19
C VAL A 276 14.21 -0.74 9.59
N LEU A 277 15.44 -0.49 9.18
CA LEU A 277 16.61 -1.32 9.52
C LEU A 277 16.86 -1.38 11.02
N TYR A 278 16.71 -0.27 11.71
CA TYR A 278 16.83 -0.20 13.18
C TYR A 278 15.76 -1.05 13.85
N GLY A 279 14.50 -0.93 13.44
CA GLY A 279 13.39 -1.73 13.99
C GLY A 279 13.60 -3.22 13.83
N ILE A 280 14.05 -3.66 12.64
CA ILE A 280 14.38 -5.05 12.34
C ILE A 280 15.60 -5.49 13.15
N GLY A 281 16.71 -4.78 13.02
CA GLY A 281 18.00 -5.14 13.59
C GLY A 281 17.96 -5.23 15.12
N LYS A 282 17.37 -4.22 15.78
CA LYS A 282 17.24 -4.21 17.24
C LYS A 282 16.38 -5.36 17.76
N THR A 283 15.30 -5.71 17.05
CA THR A 283 14.43 -6.85 17.42
C THR A 283 15.13 -8.19 17.26
N ILE A 284 16.03 -8.32 16.28
CA ILE A 284 16.81 -9.56 16.07
C ILE A 284 17.90 -9.71 17.13
N VAL A 285 18.62 -8.61 17.44
CA VAL A 285 19.77 -8.64 18.35
C VAL A 285 19.33 -8.71 19.83
N SER A 286 18.28 -7.99 20.22
CA SER A 286 17.80 -7.93 21.60
C SER A 286 16.50 -8.72 21.75
N LYS A 287 16.57 -9.89 22.40
CA LYS A 287 15.42 -10.78 22.62
C LYS A 287 14.28 -10.13 23.43
N ASP A 288 14.62 -9.17 24.31
CA ASP A 288 13.65 -8.46 25.16
C ASP A 288 12.99 -7.29 24.47
N TYR A 289 13.55 -6.85 23.31
CA TYR A 289 13.01 -5.71 22.59
C TYR A 289 11.86 -6.11 21.66
N ILE A 290 10.66 -5.72 22.03
CA ILE A 290 9.41 -6.01 21.31
C ILE A 290 8.84 -4.79 20.57
N GLY A 291 9.46 -3.62 20.72
CA GLY A 291 8.97 -2.35 20.16
C GLY A 291 9.33 -2.07 18.70
N GLY A 292 9.92 -3.04 17.98
CA GLY A 292 10.45 -2.85 16.62
C GLY A 292 9.44 -2.42 15.56
N ILE A 293 8.15 -2.70 15.78
CA ILE A 293 7.08 -2.27 14.87
C ILE A 293 6.98 -0.75 14.75
N TRP A 294 7.25 0.01 15.80
CA TRP A 294 7.10 1.46 15.79
C TRP A 294 8.13 2.16 14.92
N PRO A 295 9.46 1.96 15.13
CA PRO A 295 10.44 2.54 14.21
C PRO A 295 10.30 1.97 12.79
N ALA A 296 10.01 0.67 12.62
CA ALA A 296 9.83 0.10 11.30
C ALA A 296 8.58 0.66 10.59
N GLY A 297 7.48 0.87 11.30
CA GLY A 297 6.26 1.44 10.76
C GLY A 297 6.41 2.91 10.36
N ILE A 298 6.97 3.73 11.23
CA ILE A 298 7.28 5.14 10.92
C ILE A 298 8.27 5.20 9.75
N GLY A 299 9.31 4.36 9.79
CA GLY A 299 10.29 4.26 8.71
C GLY A 299 9.67 3.87 7.37
N THR A 300 8.71 2.95 7.37
CA THR A 300 7.95 2.56 6.16
C THR A 300 7.21 3.77 5.58
N ILE A 301 6.50 4.55 6.40
CA ILE A 301 5.78 5.75 5.95
C ILE A 301 6.77 6.77 5.37
N LEU A 302 7.89 7.03 6.07
CA LEU A 302 8.92 7.97 5.63
C LEU A 302 9.70 7.49 4.40
N THR A 303 9.68 6.21 4.06
CA THR A 303 10.28 5.66 2.84
C THR A 303 9.30 5.73 1.66
N VAL A 304 8.05 5.30 1.87
CA VAL A 304 7.05 5.17 0.80
C VAL A 304 6.52 6.54 0.36
N LEU A 305 6.29 7.47 1.29
CA LEU A 305 5.78 8.81 0.95
C LEU A 305 6.68 9.54 -0.06
N PRO A 306 8.01 9.69 0.17
CA PRO A 306 8.88 10.32 -0.82
C PRO A 306 8.90 9.58 -2.16
N LEU A 307 8.89 8.24 -2.17
CA LEU A 307 8.85 7.48 -3.42
C LEU A 307 7.61 7.82 -4.25
N LEU A 308 6.44 7.90 -3.63
CA LEU A 308 5.20 8.28 -4.32
C LEU A 308 5.23 9.74 -4.79
N LEU A 309 5.79 10.65 -4.00
CA LEU A 309 5.93 12.06 -4.42
C LEU A 309 6.91 12.22 -5.59
N MET A 310 8.01 11.47 -5.58
CA MET A 310 9.00 11.49 -6.67
C MET A 310 8.46 10.91 -7.99
N SER A 311 7.43 10.07 -7.94
CA SER A 311 6.76 9.59 -9.16
C SER A 311 5.88 10.66 -9.83
N ALA A 312 5.49 11.73 -9.11
CA ALA A 312 4.50 12.70 -9.55
C ALA A 312 5.01 14.14 -9.65
N TRP A 313 5.98 14.50 -8.81
CA TRP A 313 6.54 15.85 -8.75
C TRP A 313 7.69 16.03 -9.75
N ASN A 314 8.19 17.25 -9.86
CA ASN A 314 9.32 17.61 -10.75
C ASN A 314 9.06 17.22 -12.21
N HIS A 315 7.91 17.65 -12.78
CA HIS A 315 7.54 17.39 -14.19
C HIS A 315 7.59 15.89 -14.56
N THR A 316 7.09 15.03 -13.66
CA THR A 316 7.04 13.58 -13.85
C THR A 316 5.61 13.11 -14.08
N ALA A 317 5.37 12.29 -15.10
CA ALA A 317 4.07 11.64 -15.31
C ALA A 317 3.91 10.48 -14.34
N TYR A 318 3.00 10.62 -13.36
CA TYR A 318 2.86 9.66 -12.27
C TYR A 318 2.13 8.37 -12.65
N TYR A 319 1.39 8.38 -13.75
CA TYR A 319 0.75 7.16 -14.28
C TYR A 319 1.00 7.11 -15.79
N PRO A 320 2.14 6.55 -16.18
CA PRO A 320 2.55 6.55 -17.57
C PRO A 320 1.82 5.48 -18.37
N SER A 321 1.56 5.81 -19.65
CA SER A 321 1.04 4.85 -20.62
C SER A 321 2.17 4.24 -21.45
N THR A 322 2.14 2.92 -21.57
CA THR A 322 3.03 2.16 -22.46
C THR A 322 2.43 1.93 -23.85
N ALA A 323 1.11 2.15 -24.02
CA ALA A 323 0.43 2.03 -25.29
C ALA A 323 0.56 3.30 -26.14
N ASP A 324 0.39 4.47 -25.50
CA ASP A 324 0.55 5.78 -26.13
C ASP A 324 1.15 6.75 -25.12
N LEU A 325 2.37 7.19 -25.41
CA LEU A 325 3.14 8.04 -24.49
C LEU A 325 2.37 9.31 -24.11
N GLN A 326 1.64 9.93 -25.05
CA GLN A 326 0.89 11.16 -24.82
C GLN A 326 -0.39 10.97 -24.00
N SER A 327 -0.81 9.74 -23.78
CA SER A 327 -1.90 9.39 -22.88
C SER A 327 -1.48 9.32 -21.42
N SER A 328 -0.20 9.46 -21.09
CA SER A 328 0.31 9.41 -19.72
C SER A 328 -0.31 10.52 -18.85
N LEU A 329 -0.59 10.17 -17.58
CA LEU A 329 -1.24 11.07 -16.65
C LEU A 329 -0.22 11.84 -15.82
N THR A 330 -0.41 13.16 -15.77
CA THR A 330 0.35 14.10 -14.96
C THR A 330 -0.56 14.79 -13.94
N LEU A 331 0.01 15.47 -12.97
CA LEU A 331 -0.80 16.28 -12.04
C LEU A 331 -1.64 17.33 -12.78
N ALA A 332 -1.10 17.91 -13.84
CA ALA A 332 -1.78 18.96 -14.61
C ALA A 332 -2.98 18.45 -15.41
N ASN A 333 -2.90 17.25 -16.00
CA ASN A 333 -3.92 16.76 -16.94
C ASN A 333 -4.97 15.82 -16.32
N SER A 334 -4.81 15.39 -15.07
CA SER A 334 -5.66 14.37 -14.44
C SER A 334 -6.39 14.83 -13.18
N CYS A 335 -6.07 16.02 -12.66
CA CYS A 335 -6.69 16.58 -11.47
C CYS A 335 -8.15 16.98 -11.70
N SER A 336 -8.91 16.97 -10.61
CA SER A 336 -10.25 17.56 -10.52
C SER A 336 -10.22 19.09 -10.66
N SER A 337 -11.39 19.71 -10.78
CA SER A 337 -11.50 21.18 -10.91
C SER A 337 -10.94 21.90 -9.68
N GLU A 338 -10.47 23.13 -9.87
CA GLU A 338 -9.99 23.99 -8.78
C GLU A 338 -11.03 24.15 -7.67
N PHE A 339 -12.30 24.29 -8.05
CA PHE A 339 -13.41 24.39 -7.09
C PHE A 339 -13.49 23.13 -6.21
N THR A 340 -13.45 21.96 -6.81
CA THR A 340 -13.51 20.67 -6.08
C THR A 340 -12.33 20.53 -5.14
N LEU A 341 -11.09 20.73 -5.63
CA LEU A 341 -9.89 20.60 -4.81
C LEU A 341 -9.87 21.59 -3.64
N ARG A 342 -10.36 22.83 -3.86
CA ARG A 342 -10.45 23.87 -2.84
C ARG A 342 -11.50 23.53 -1.77
N THR A 343 -12.65 23.03 -2.17
CA THR A 343 -13.71 22.61 -1.24
C THR A 343 -13.21 21.45 -0.37
N MET A 344 -12.60 20.46 -0.99
CA MET A 344 -12.01 19.31 -0.29
C MET A 344 -10.86 19.73 0.64
N PHE A 345 -10.06 20.76 0.27
CA PHE A 345 -9.02 21.29 1.14
C PHE A 345 -9.61 21.76 2.48
N TYR A 346 -10.70 22.50 2.47
CA TYR A 346 -11.35 22.92 3.73
C TYR A 346 -11.87 21.75 4.54
N VAL A 347 -12.42 20.72 3.89
CA VAL A 347 -12.85 19.49 4.57
C VAL A 347 -11.67 18.75 5.16
N SER A 348 -10.52 18.74 4.49
CA SER A 348 -9.30 18.05 4.99
C SER A 348 -8.74 18.64 6.29
N LEU A 349 -9.09 19.88 6.65
CA LEU A 349 -8.73 20.49 7.94
C LEU A 349 -9.38 19.76 9.13
N LEU A 350 -10.39 18.91 8.90
CA LEU A 350 -10.98 18.03 9.92
C LEU A 350 -10.21 16.74 10.13
N VAL A 351 -9.31 16.37 9.19
CA VAL A 351 -8.51 15.13 9.25
C VAL A 351 -7.71 14.99 10.57
N PRO A 352 -7.07 16.03 11.14
CA PRO A 352 -6.37 15.91 12.42
C PRO A 352 -7.27 15.42 13.58
N PHE A 353 -8.54 15.82 13.61
CA PHE A 353 -9.49 15.35 14.63
C PHE A 353 -9.80 13.86 14.45
N VAL A 354 -9.98 13.42 13.21
CA VAL A 354 -10.20 11.99 12.87
C VAL A 354 -8.96 11.17 13.24
N LEU A 355 -7.76 11.67 12.93
CA LEU A 355 -6.50 11.01 13.31
C LEU A 355 -6.35 10.90 14.83
N ALA A 356 -6.68 11.96 15.57
CA ALA A 356 -6.66 11.90 17.04
C ALA A 356 -7.61 10.83 17.58
N TYR A 357 -8.81 10.71 17.02
CA TYR A 357 -9.75 9.65 17.37
C TYR A 357 -9.22 8.25 17.03
N ILE A 358 -8.62 8.08 15.84
CA ILE A 358 -8.00 6.80 15.44
C ILE A 358 -6.87 6.42 16.40
N VAL A 359 -6.01 7.37 16.76
CA VAL A 359 -4.91 7.13 17.73
C VAL A 359 -5.48 6.75 19.12
N TYR A 360 -6.56 7.40 19.56
CA TYR A 360 -7.24 7.06 20.80
C TYR A 360 -7.80 5.63 20.75
N ALA A 361 -8.56 5.30 19.70
CA ALA A 361 -9.14 3.96 19.51
C ALA A 361 -8.05 2.88 19.43
N TRP A 362 -6.98 3.14 18.69
CA TRP A 362 -5.84 2.23 18.60
C TRP A 362 -5.20 1.94 19.96
N ARG A 363 -4.94 3.00 20.74
CA ARG A 363 -4.37 2.86 22.10
C ARG A 363 -5.31 2.12 23.05
N ALA A 364 -6.61 2.35 22.93
CA ALA A 364 -7.61 1.65 23.74
C ALA A 364 -7.61 0.14 23.44
N ILE A 365 -7.55 -0.25 22.14
CA ILE A 365 -7.49 -1.65 21.72
C ILE A 365 -6.20 -2.33 22.19
N ASP A 366 -5.06 -1.64 22.11
CA ASP A 366 -3.73 -2.18 22.45
C ASP A 366 -3.34 -1.94 23.93
N SER A 367 -4.26 -1.46 24.76
CA SER A 367 -4.00 -1.18 26.19
C SER A 367 -3.57 -2.43 26.98
N LYS A 368 -4.05 -3.59 26.57
CA LYS A 368 -3.64 -4.89 27.10
C LYS A 368 -3.09 -5.79 25.99
N LYS A 369 -2.01 -6.51 26.30
CA LYS A 369 -1.48 -7.52 25.39
C LYS A 369 -2.35 -8.76 25.39
N LEU A 370 -2.49 -9.37 24.23
CA LEU A 370 -3.25 -10.61 24.07
C LEU A 370 -2.57 -11.77 24.81
N THR A 371 -3.36 -12.48 25.62
CA THR A 371 -2.95 -13.69 26.34
C THR A 371 -3.82 -14.88 25.93
N LYS A 372 -3.35 -16.10 26.27
CA LYS A 372 -4.11 -17.34 26.03
C LYS A 372 -5.45 -17.39 26.80
N GLU A 373 -5.50 -16.77 27.96
CA GLU A 373 -6.72 -16.72 28.79
C GLU A 373 -7.85 -15.93 28.10
N GLU A 374 -7.51 -14.83 27.44
CA GLU A 374 -8.48 -13.95 26.75
C GLU A 374 -9.15 -14.62 25.54
N ILE A 375 -8.48 -15.59 24.89
CA ILE A 375 -9.06 -16.32 23.75
C ILE A 375 -10.23 -17.20 24.17
N ASN A 376 -10.23 -17.67 25.41
CA ASN A 376 -11.23 -18.59 25.94
C ASN A 376 -12.50 -17.90 26.45
N ASP A 377 -12.50 -16.56 26.56
CA ASP A 377 -13.63 -15.76 27.10
C ASP A 377 -14.79 -15.53 26.10
N GLY A 378 -14.78 -16.18 24.92
CA GLY A 378 -15.91 -16.15 23.96
C GLY A 378 -16.06 -14.88 23.14
N HIS A 379 -15.22 -13.85 23.33
CA HIS A 379 -15.22 -12.58 22.60
C HIS A 379 -14.06 -12.48 21.57
N ALA A 380 -13.33 -13.57 21.34
CA ALA A 380 -12.24 -13.64 20.38
C ALA A 380 -12.73 -13.84 18.94
N TYR A 381 -12.02 -13.23 17.97
CA TYR A 381 -12.23 -13.48 16.54
C TYR A 381 -11.94 -14.93 16.14
#